data_6bf22f0e3c92801c1da052ccb5b2706a
#
_entry.id   6bf22f0e3c92801c1da052ccb5b2706a
#
_cell.length_a   1.000
_cell.length_b   1.000
_cell.length_c   1.000
_cell.angle_alpha   90.00
_cell.angle_beta   90.00
_cell.angle_gamma   90.00
#
_symmetry.space_group_name_H-M   'P 1'
#
loop_
_entity.id
_entity.type
_entity.pdbx_description
1 polymer ?
#
loop_
_entity_poly.entity_id
_entity_poly.type
_entity_poly.pdbx_seq_one_letter_code
_entity_poly.pdbx_strand_id
1 'polypeptide(L)'
;VVQTSWSGEQFELPAAGEPRIQVRGWATEEATRKLFQAAGKDLAKLVEQARSRDFKPVPLGITTSLTLANRISKVRTANVMGLLPGSDPSLKDEVVIYTAHHDHLGIGQPDKNGDRIYNGAVDNASGCAQVMAIARAYAALPQRPRRSIVISFVAGEEQGLLGSAYLANHPPVPAGRIAANINYDGGSVLGRTRDVTEIGLGKSSLDSIVEALAARQGRRLVGDQFPDRGFFYRSDQFSFAKVGVPAIHPEAGIDFIGRPPGWGKEQAQEYELHRYHQPSDQFDPKWTYDGMIEDAQLGFYTGLVVADTPQLPTWNPGDEFEAARKKALAAAGRKGK
;
A
#
# COMPACT_ATOMS: atom_id res chain seq x y z
N VAL A 1 0.51 0.31 -17.67
CA VAL A 1 1.25 -0.11 -16.46
C VAL A 1 2.10 -1.34 -16.77
N VAL A 2 1.53 -2.56 -16.97
CA VAL A 2 2.33 -3.79 -17.15
C VAL A 2 3.38 -3.70 -18.26
N GLN A 3 3.06 -3.10 -19.40
CA GLN A 3 4.01 -2.96 -20.52
C GLN A 3 5.09 -1.90 -20.29
N THR A 4 4.87 -0.94 -19.42
CA THR A 4 5.77 0.18 -19.19
C THR A 4 6.58 0.05 -17.92
N SER A 5 5.96 -0.35 -16.81
CA SER A 5 6.61 -0.40 -15.51
C SER A 5 6.99 -1.81 -15.05
N TRP A 6 6.27 -2.84 -15.50
CA TRP A 6 6.52 -4.23 -15.08
C TRP A 6 7.17 -5.09 -16.19
N SER A 7 7.68 -4.47 -17.21
CA SER A 7 8.52 -5.09 -18.24
C SER A 7 9.97 -4.64 -18.10
N GLY A 8 10.91 -5.44 -18.61
CA GLY A 8 12.35 -5.14 -18.50
C GLY A 8 12.98 -5.79 -17.27
N GLU A 9 13.91 -5.09 -16.63
CA GLU A 9 14.64 -5.60 -15.46
C GLU A 9 13.67 -5.81 -14.29
N GLN A 10 13.75 -6.97 -13.65
CA GLN A 10 12.90 -7.34 -12.52
C GLN A 10 13.74 -7.56 -11.27
N PHE A 11 13.24 -7.12 -10.12
CA PHE A 11 13.93 -7.25 -8.86
C PHE A 11 13.21 -8.21 -7.93
N GLU A 12 13.95 -8.87 -7.07
CA GLU A 12 13.40 -9.72 -6.02
C GLU A 12 14.35 -9.78 -4.82
N LEU A 13 13.80 -10.03 -3.65
CA LEU A 13 14.61 -10.30 -2.47
C LEU A 13 15.33 -11.65 -2.62
N PRO A 14 16.52 -11.80 -2.00
CA PRO A 14 17.20 -13.10 -1.94
C PRO A 14 16.25 -14.18 -1.40
N ALA A 15 16.34 -15.38 -1.98
CA ALA A 15 15.52 -16.50 -1.52
C ALA A 15 15.86 -16.88 -0.06
N ALA A 16 14.84 -17.00 0.78
CA ALA A 16 14.96 -17.47 2.15
C ALA A 16 14.62 -18.98 2.30
N GLY A 17 14.71 -19.75 1.19
CA GLY A 17 14.37 -21.17 1.16
C GLY A 17 12.91 -21.47 0.78
N GLU A 18 12.14 -20.46 0.41
CA GLU A 18 10.77 -20.65 -0.05
C GLU A 18 10.71 -21.25 -1.46
N PRO A 19 9.69 -22.12 -1.74
CA PRO A 19 9.47 -22.65 -3.07
C PRO A 19 9.23 -21.52 -4.08
N ARG A 20 9.89 -21.57 -5.22
CA ARG A 20 9.71 -20.61 -6.31
C ARG A 20 9.11 -21.27 -7.54
N ILE A 21 8.19 -20.57 -8.20
CA ILE A 21 7.74 -20.98 -9.53
C ILE A 21 8.88 -20.74 -10.53
N GLN A 22 9.05 -21.68 -11.45
CA GLN A 22 10.16 -21.64 -12.42
C GLN A 22 10.03 -20.49 -13.41
N VAL A 23 8.81 -20.16 -13.81
CA VAL A 23 8.51 -19.09 -14.76
C VAL A 23 7.28 -18.31 -14.29
N ARG A 24 7.40 -17.01 -14.29
CA ARG A 24 6.26 -16.07 -14.12
C ARG A 24 6.41 -14.95 -15.14
N GLY A 25 5.30 -14.41 -15.58
CA GLY A 25 5.33 -13.32 -16.56
C GLY A 25 3.93 -12.87 -16.93
N TRP A 26 3.90 -11.90 -17.82
CA TRP A 26 2.67 -11.35 -18.36
C TRP A 26 2.53 -11.71 -19.83
N ALA A 27 1.32 -11.98 -20.26
CA ALA A 27 0.99 -12.12 -21.67
C ALA A 27 0.16 -10.91 -22.13
N THR A 28 0.44 -10.40 -23.32
CA THR A 28 -0.41 -9.37 -23.93
C THR A 28 -1.80 -9.93 -24.22
N GLU A 29 -2.80 -9.07 -24.29
CA GLU A 29 -4.15 -9.50 -24.65
C GLU A 29 -4.16 -10.21 -26.03
N GLU A 30 -3.41 -9.71 -26.99
CA GLU A 30 -3.27 -10.34 -28.31
C GLU A 30 -2.69 -11.74 -28.22
N ALA A 31 -1.59 -11.91 -27.48
CA ALA A 31 -0.97 -13.22 -27.25
C ALA A 31 -1.93 -14.18 -26.55
N THR A 32 -2.66 -13.68 -25.54
CA THR A 32 -3.66 -14.46 -24.80
C THR A 32 -4.80 -14.89 -25.73
N ARG A 33 -5.32 -14.02 -26.57
CA ARG A 33 -6.35 -14.37 -27.56
C ARG A 33 -5.89 -15.46 -28.53
N LYS A 34 -4.65 -15.35 -29.05
CA LYS A 34 -4.06 -16.38 -29.93
C LYS A 34 -3.93 -17.72 -29.20
N LEU A 35 -3.51 -17.70 -27.93
CA LEU A 35 -3.38 -18.89 -27.10
C LEU A 35 -4.74 -19.60 -26.92
N PHE A 36 -5.79 -18.85 -26.60
CA PHE A 36 -7.12 -19.41 -26.41
C PHE A 36 -7.71 -19.93 -27.71
N GLN A 37 -7.49 -19.23 -28.84
CA GLN A 37 -7.88 -19.71 -30.17
C GLN A 37 -7.19 -21.03 -30.53
N ALA A 38 -5.88 -21.15 -30.27
CA ALA A 38 -5.14 -22.39 -30.49
C ALA A 38 -5.68 -23.56 -29.63
N ALA A 39 -6.19 -23.26 -28.43
CA ALA A 39 -6.86 -24.22 -27.57
C ALA A 39 -8.33 -24.49 -27.94
N GLY A 40 -8.86 -23.88 -29.00
CA GLY A 40 -10.27 -23.99 -29.37
C GLY A 40 -11.23 -23.40 -28.33
N LYS A 41 -10.80 -22.38 -27.56
CA LYS A 41 -11.58 -21.74 -26.50
C LYS A 41 -11.86 -20.28 -26.83
N ASP A 42 -13.02 -19.81 -26.36
CA ASP A 42 -13.42 -18.41 -26.45
C ASP A 42 -13.03 -17.68 -25.17
N LEU A 43 -12.01 -16.80 -25.26
CA LEU A 43 -11.53 -16.01 -24.13
C LEU A 43 -12.62 -15.12 -23.55
N ALA A 44 -13.40 -14.42 -24.38
CA ALA A 44 -14.41 -13.47 -23.92
C ALA A 44 -15.50 -14.16 -23.11
N LYS A 45 -15.95 -15.32 -23.60
CA LYS A 45 -16.92 -16.16 -22.89
C LYS A 45 -16.39 -16.66 -21.55
N LEU A 46 -15.12 -17.05 -21.49
CA LEU A 46 -14.51 -17.51 -20.22
C LEU A 46 -14.28 -16.37 -19.23
N VAL A 47 -13.93 -15.18 -19.71
CA VAL A 47 -13.84 -13.97 -18.87
C VAL A 47 -15.20 -13.64 -18.24
N GLU A 48 -16.29 -13.72 -19.04
CA GLU A 48 -17.63 -13.50 -18.50
C GLU A 48 -18.04 -14.56 -17.48
N GLN A 49 -17.72 -15.81 -17.74
CA GLN A 49 -17.97 -16.89 -16.78
C GLN A 49 -17.16 -16.74 -15.48
N ALA A 50 -15.93 -16.21 -15.57
CA ALA A 50 -15.05 -16.00 -14.43
C ALA A 50 -15.56 -14.94 -13.43
N ARG A 51 -16.58 -14.17 -13.78
CA ARG A 51 -17.27 -13.24 -12.86
C ARG A 51 -18.14 -13.97 -11.83
N SER A 52 -18.46 -15.24 -12.07
CA SER A 52 -19.22 -16.05 -11.13
C SER A 52 -18.31 -16.64 -10.05
N ARG A 53 -18.80 -16.69 -8.80
CA ARG A 53 -18.11 -17.37 -7.69
C ARG A 53 -17.97 -18.88 -7.91
N ASP A 54 -18.83 -19.46 -8.75
CA ASP A 54 -18.84 -20.89 -9.08
C ASP A 54 -17.90 -21.22 -10.25
N PHE A 55 -17.21 -20.23 -10.81
CA PHE A 55 -16.26 -20.45 -11.89
C PHE A 55 -15.15 -21.42 -11.47
N LYS A 56 -14.86 -22.36 -12.34
CA LYS A 56 -13.74 -23.29 -12.18
C LYS A 56 -12.74 -23.09 -13.31
N PRO A 57 -11.44 -23.18 -13.03
CA PRO A 57 -10.40 -23.09 -14.05
C PRO A 57 -10.66 -24.09 -15.19
N VAL A 58 -10.52 -23.61 -16.43
CA VAL A 58 -10.74 -24.42 -17.63
C VAL A 58 -9.40 -24.83 -18.22
N PRO A 59 -9.08 -26.13 -18.29
CA PRO A 59 -7.87 -26.61 -18.94
C PRO A 59 -7.87 -26.23 -20.43
N LEU A 60 -6.78 -25.66 -20.91
CA LEU A 60 -6.62 -25.34 -22.32
C LEU A 60 -6.19 -26.55 -23.16
N GLY A 61 -5.61 -27.58 -22.54
CA GLY A 61 -5.15 -28.79 -23.22
C GLY A 61 -3.96 -28.57 -24.17
N ILE A 62 -3.20 -27.49 -23.96
CA ILE A 62 -2.01 -27.16 -24.74
C ILE A 62 -0.78 -27.14 -23.84
N THR A 63 0.37 -27.34 -24.43
CA THR A 63 1.67 -27.25 -23.76
C THR A 63 2.50 -26.12 -24.37
N THR A 64 3.40 -25.55 -23.59
CA THR A 64 4.35 -24.56 -24.06
C THR A 64 5.78 -24.98 -23.70
N SER A 65 6.74 -24.58 -24.51
CA SER A 65 8.16 -24.70 -24.21
C SER A 65 8.77 -23.31 -24.22
N LEU A 66 9.55 -23.02 -23.18
CA LEU A 66 10.21 -21.74 -23.03
C LEU A 66 11.70 -21.97 -22.80
N THR A 67 12.53 -21.21 -23.47
CA THR A 67 13.96 -21.09 -23.20
C THR A 67 14.24 -19.66 -22.80
N LEU A 68 14.70 -19.44 -21.58
CA LEU A 68 14.99 -18.12 -21.02
C LEU A 68 16.49 -18.04 -20.72
N ALA A 69 17.14 -16.99 -21.19
CA ALA A 69 18.49 -16.63 -20.80
C ALA A 69 18.44 -15.36 -19.95
N ASN A 70 18.75 -15.49 -18.66
CA ASN A 70 18.72 -14.38 -17.72
C ASN A 70 20.13 -13.94 -17.35
N ARG A 71 20.34 -12.62 -17.29
CA ARG A 71 21.50 -12.02 -16.63
C ARG A 71 21.09 -11.63 -15.21
N ILE A 72 21.71 -12.27 -14.21
CA ILE A 72 21.42 -11.99 -12.80
C ILE A 72 22.50 -11.08 -12.25
N SER A 73 22.10 -9.96 -11.66
CA SER A 73 22.99 -9.04 -10.94
C SER A 73 22.46 -8.82 -9.52
N LYS A 74 23.32 -8.26 -8.65
CA LYS A 74 22.94 -7.88 -7.29
C LYS A 74 23.05 -6.38 -7.15
N VAL A 75 21.97 -5.77 -6.69
CA VAL A 75 21.92 -4.35 -6.31
C VAL A 75 21.61 -4.22 -4.83
N ARG A 76 21.92 -3.08 -4.24
CA ARG A 76 21.62 -2.78 -2.85
C ARG A 76 20.84 -1.49 -2.79
N THR A 77 19.80 -1.51 -1.97
CA THR A 77 19.05 -0.32 -1.55
C THR A 77 18.83 -0.40 -0.04
N ALA A 78 18.18 0.59 0.56
CA ALA A 78 17.93 0.62 1.99
C ALA A 78 16.56 1.21 2.30
N ASN A 79 15.89 0.64 3.28
CA ASN A 79 14.83 1.33 3.99
C ASN A 79 15.47 2.35 4.95
N VAL A 80 14.86 3.52 5.07
CA VAL A 80 15.31 4.57 5.99
C VAL A 80 14.33 4.61 7.15
N MET A 81 14.81 4.44 8.38
CA MET A 81 13.95 4.40 9.55
C MET A 81 14.39 5.37 10.63
N GLY A 82 13.38 5.98 11.28
CA GLY A 82 13.54 6.78 12.49
C GLY A 82 12.70 6.22 13.63
N LEU A 83 13.23 6.25 14.84
CA LEU A 83 12.55 5.80 16.06
C LEU A 83 12.37 6.96 17.04
N LEU A 84 11.13 7.20 17.46
CA LEU A 84 10.81 7.99 18.65
C LEU A 84 10.46 7.02 19.79
N PRO A 85 11.31 6.87 20.81
CA PRO A 85 11.04 5.98 21.93
C PRO A 85 9.79 6.38 22.71
N GLY A 86 8.97 5.41 23.08
CA GLY A 86 7.79 5.61 23.92
C GLY A 86 8.14 6.01 25.35
N SER A 87 7.17 6.60 26.05
CA SER A 87 7.34 7.09 27.41
C SER A 87 7.00 6.06 28.49
N ASP A 88 6.20 5.04 28.17
CA ASP A 88 5.73 4.05 29.14
C ASP A 88 6.71 2.86 29.21
N PRO A 89 7.33 2.59 30.36
CA PRO A 89 8.28 1.47 30.50
C PRO A 89 7.70 0.11 30.11
N SER A 90 6.38 -0.07 30.22
CA SER A 90 5.69 -1.33 29.90
C SER A 90 5.27 -1.45 28.43
N LEU A 91 5.17 -0.35 27.71
CA LEU A 91 4.68 -0.30 26.32
C LEU A 91 5.70 0.21 25.31
N LYS A 92 6.82 0.80 25.75
CA LYS A 92 7.84 1.38 24.85
C LYS A 92 8.48 0.39 23.88
N ASP A 93 8.42 -0.90 24.20
CA ASP A 93 8.90 -1.98 23.31
C ASP A 93 7.85 -2.41 22.28
N GLU A 94 6.68 -1.78 22.28
CA GLU A 94 5.68 -1.91 21.25
C GLU A 94 5.70 -0.67 20.37
N VAL A 95 5.39 -0.85 19.08
CA VAL A 95 5.56 0.22 18.11
C VAL A 95 4.32 0.42 17.26
N VAL A 96 4.06 1.66 16.87
CA VAL A 96 3.24 2.02 15.72
C VAL A 96 4.20 2.38 14.58
N ILE A 97 4.02 1.79 13.40
CA ILE A 97 4.89 2.01 12.25
C ILE A 97 4.13 2.81 11.18
N TYR A 98 4.72 3.91 10.75
CA TYR A 98 4.28 4.64 9.56
C TYR A 98 5.18 4.27 8.39
N THR A 99 4.58 4.04 7.22
CA THR A 99 5.30 3.71 6.00
C THR A 99 4.89 4.63 4.85
N ALA A 100 5.85 4.92 3.98
CA ALA A 100 5.68 5.42 2.63
C ALA A 100 6.87 4.92 1.82
N HIS A 101 6.68 4.57 0.56
CA HIS A 101 7.83 4.21 -0.27
C HIS A 101 8.51 5.46 -0.83
N HIS A 102 9.82 5.38 -1.01
CA HIS A 102 10.64 6.51 -1.47
C HIS A 102 11.31 6.26 -2.82
N ASP A 103 11.08 5.11 -3.39
CA ASP A 103 11.47 4.77 -4.76
C ASP A 103 10.37 5.14 -5.75
N HIS A 104 10.73 5.22 -7.01
CA HIS A 104 9.84 5.24 -8.15
C HIS A 104 10.54 4.59 -9.35
N LEU A 105 9.99 4.73 -10.56
CA LEU A 105 10.47 4.01 -11.74
C LEU A 105 11.80 4.54 -12.32
N GLY A 106 12.24 5.72 -11.89
CA GLY A 106 13.54 6.27 -12.29
C GLY A 106 13.59 6.76 -13.74
N ILE A 107 14.52 6.27 -14.54
CA ILE A 107 14.67 6.66 -15.94
C ILE A 107 14.17 5.52 -16.83
N GLY A 108 13.10 5.78 -17.58
CA GLY A 108 12.43 4.79 -18.41
C GLY A 108 12.33 5.16 -19.89
N GLN A 109 11.28 4.64 -20.54
CA GLN A 109 10.94 5.00 -21.90
C GLN A 109 10.48 6.46 -22.00
N PRO A 110 10.85 7.20 -23.05
CA PRO A 110 10.42 8.57 -23.22
C PRO A 110 8.91 8.66 -23.46
N ASP A 111 8.31 9.68 -22.89
CA ASP A 111 6.95 10.10 -23.26
C ASP A 111 6.92 10.76 -24.64
N LYS A 112 5.76 11.25 -25.07
CA LYS A 112 5.58 11.95 -26.35
C LYS A 112 6.41 13.24 -26.49
N ASN A 113 6.91 13.79 -25.39
CA ASN A 113 7.74 14.99 -25.35
C ASN A 113 9.25 14.67 -25.25
N GLY A 114 9.59 13.37 -25.17
CA GLY A 114 10.96 12.91 -24.99
C GLY A 114 11.40 12.88 -23.53
N ASP A 115 10.51 13.14 -22.57
CA ASP A 115 10.81 13.04 -21.14
C ASP A 115 10.88 11.57 -20.73
N ARG A 116 11.98 11.21 -20.03
CA ARG A 116 12.28 9.87 -19.58
C ARG A 116 12.31 9.73 -18.07
N ILE A 117 12.14 10.85 -17.34
CA ILE A 117 12.23 10.88 -15.89
C ILE A 117 10.85 10.63 -15.31
N TYR A 118 10.69 9.54 -14.63
CA TYR A 118 9.49 9.18 -13.90
C TYR A 118 9.62 9.75 -12.50
N ASN A 119 9.01 10.90 -12.26
CA ASN A 119 9.29 11.72 -11.06
C ASN A 119 8.62 11.17 -9.80
N GLY A 120 7.43 10.56 -9.91
CA GLY A 120 6.69 10.04 -8.75
C GLY A 120 6.29 11.12 -7.77
N ALA A 121 5.74 12.23 -8.25
CA ALA A 121 5.45 13.36 -7.38
C ALA A 121 4.22 13.11 -6.50
N VAL A 122 3.16 12.52 -7.02
CA VAL A 122 2.04 12.01 -6.23
C VAL A 122 2.38 10.62 -5.70
N ASP A 123 2.92 9.76 -6.55
CA ASP A 123 3.33 8.38 -6.27
C ASP A 123 4.87 8.26 -6.20
N ASN A 124 5.59 8.44 -5.03
CA ASN A 124 5.00 8.63 -3.71
C ASN A 124 5.73 9.71 -2.91
N ALA A 125 6.21 10.78 -3.57
CA ALA A 125 6.80 11.90 -2.82
C ALA A 125 5.75 12.56 -1.90
N SER A 126 4.46 12.57 -2.30
CA SER A 126 3.37 13.12 -1.50
C SER A 126 3.13 12.32 -0.21
N GLY A 127 3.14 10.99 -0.25
CA GLY A 127 3.06 10.14 0.93
C GLY A 127 4.27 10.29 1.83
N CYS A 128 5.48 10.35 1.26
CA CYS A 128 6.69 10.66 2.01
C CYS A 128 6.58 12.00 2.75
N ALA A 129 6.04 13.04 2.12
CA ALA A 129 5.86 14.35 2.74
C ALA A 129 4.87 14.29 3.92
N GLN A 130 3.77 13.53 3.79
CA GLN A 130 2.81 13.33 4.88
C GLN A 130 3.45 12.60 6.08
N VAL A 131 4.18 11.52 5.83
CA VAL A 131 4.88 10.77 6.88
C VAL A 131 5.96 11.62 7.55
N MET A 132 6.67 12.47 6.81
CA MET A 132 7.62 13.45 7.38
C MET A 132 6.91 14.49 8.25
N ALA A 133 5.74 14.99 7.83
CA ALA A 133 4.95 15.93 8.63
C ALA A 133 4.47 15.28 9.93
N ILE A 134 4.01 14.03 9.89
CA ILE A 134 3.63 13.23 11.05
C ILE A 134 4.83 13.04 11.99
N ALA A 135 6.01 12.71 11.46
CA ALA A 135 7.23 12.56 12.26
C ALA A 135 7.58 13.85 13.02
N ARG A 136 7.47 14.99 12.34
CA ARG A 136 7.70 16.32 12.98
C ARG A 136 6.66 16.62 14.05
N ALA A 137 5.39 16.27 13.80
CA ALA A 137 4.33 16.45 14.80
C ALA A 137 4.61 15.62 16.07
N TYR A 138 5.00 14.37 15.93
CA TYR A 138 5.40 13.54 17.07
C TYR A 138 6.61 14.09 17.81
N ALA A 139 7.62 14.56 17.10
CA ALA A 139 8.82 15.16 17.70
C ALA A 139 8.53 16.47 18.47
N ALA A 140 7.47 17.18 18.11
CA ALA A 140 7.03 18.43 18.73
C ALA A 140 6.07 18.23 19.92
N LEU A 141 5.62 17.00 20.20
CA LEU A 141 4.72 16.74 21.32
C LEU A 141 5.41 17.07 22.66
N PRO A 142 4.71 17.75 23.58
CA PRO A 142 5.24 18.04 24.92
C PRO A 142 5.47 16.76 25.74
N GLN A 143 4.71 15.70 25.46
CA GLN A 143 4.84 14.38 26.05
C GLN A 143 4.84 13.34 24.94
N ARG A 144 5.82 12.44 24.98
CA ARG A 144 5.90 11.33 24.02
C ARG A 144 4.74 10.34 24.28
N PRO A 145 4.20 9.71 23.24
CA PRO A 145 3.19 8.67 23.39
C PRO A 145 3.74 7.49 24.20
N ARG A 146 2.88 6.65 24.73
CA ARG A 146 3.26 5.51 25.58
C ARG A 146 4.05 4.47 24.80
N ARG A 147 3.58 4.09 23.58
CA ARG A 147 4.31 3.23 22.64
C ARG A 147 5.32 4.03 21.83
N SER A 148 6.33 3.35 21.37
CA SER A 148 7.28 3.93 20.41
C SER A 148 6.66 4.14 19.03
N ILE A 149 7.14 5.15 18.31
CA ILE A 149 6.75 5.44 16.93
C ILE A 149 7.94 5.16 16.02
N VAL A 150 7.70 4.36 14.99
CA VAL A 150 8.67 4.12 13.92
C VAL A 150 8.17 4.81 12.66
N ILE A 151 9.02 5.61 12.08
CA ILE A 151 8.82 6.22 10.76
C ILE A 151 9.69 5.44 9.79
N SER A 152 9.15 4.94 8.70
CA SER A 152 9.90 4.15 7.74
C SER A 152 9.60 4.57 6.31
N PHE A 153 10.65 4.92 5.58
CA PHE A 153 10.60 5.08 4.13
C PHE A 153 11.15 3.81 3.51
N VAL A 154 10.31 3.07 2.81
CA VAL A 154 10.66 1.77 2.25
C VAL A 154 11.06 1.89 0.79
N ALA A 155 11.89 0.97 0.32
CA ALA A 155 12.44 0.97 -1.03
C ALA A 155 11.91 -0.22 -1.84
N GLY A 156 11.80 -0.06 -3.16
CA GLY A 156 11.42 -1.15 -4.07
C GLY A 156 9.95 -1.55 -3.93
N GLU A 157 9.07 -0.62 -3.60
CA GLU A 157 7.63 -0.80 -3.64
C GLU A 157 7.19 -1.12 -5.06
N GLU A 158 7.62 -0.33 -6.02
CA GLU A 158 7.36 -0.41 -7.46
C GLU A 158 7.84 -1.73 -8.10
N GLN A 159 8.68 -2.45 -7.40
CA GLN A 159 9.22 -3.75 -7.80
C GLN A 159 8.55 -4.93 -7.08
N GLY A 160 7.41 -4.69 -6.43
CA GLY A 160 6.62 -5.69 -5.73
C GLY A 160 6.80 -5.69 -4.22
N LEU A 161 6.73 -4.51 -3.60
CA LEU A 161 6.71 -4.32 -2.14
C LEU A 161 7.98 -4.84 -1.44
N LEU A 162 9.15 -4.76 -2.10
CA LEU A 162 10.35 -5.47 -1.62
C LEU A 162 10.83 -4.95 -0.26
N GLY A 163 10.86 -3.62 -0.08
CA GLY A 163 11.34 -3.01 1.15
C GLY A 163 10.41 -3.26 2.34
N SER A 164 9.11 -3.10 2.15
CA SER A 164 8.14 -3.42 3.20
C SER A 164 8.09 -4.91 3.50
N ALA A 165 8.20 -5.77 2.49
CA ALA A 165 8.28 -7.23 2.69
C ALA A 165 9.54 -7.60 3.50
N TYR A 166 10.68 -6.98 3.19
CA TYR A 166 11.89 -7.18 3.99
C TYR A 166 11.69 -6.69 5.43
N LEU A 167 11.16 -5.49 5.62
CA LEU A 167 10.93 -4.90 6.94
C LEU A 167 9.93 -5.72 7.76
N ALA A 168 8.83 -6.18 7.17
CA ALA A 168 7.83 -6.99 7.84
C ALA A 168 8.37 -8.36 8.31
N ASN A 169 9.32 -8.93 7.57
CA ASN A 169 9.95 -10.20 7.92
C ASN A 169 11.21 -10.06 8.81
N HIS A 170 11.80 -8.85 8.85
CA HIS A 170 12.97 -8.49 9.69
C HIS A 170 12.70 -7.21 10.49
N PRO A 171 11.60 -7.17 11.26
CA PRO A 171 11.19 -5.94 11.91
C PRO A 171 12.09 -5.62 13.13
N PRO A 172 12.14 -4.34 13.53
CA PRO A 172 12.94 -3.91 14.70
C PRO A 172 12.44 -4.52 16.02
N VAL A 173 11.19 -4.93 16.06
CA VAL A 173 10.55 -5.65 17.18
C VAL A 173 9.73 -6.81 16.62
N PRO A 174 9.46 -7.89 17.38
CA PRO A 174 8.61 -8.99 16.93
C PRO A 174 7.26 -8.49 16.41
N ALA A 175 6.74 -9.08 15.33
CA ALA A 175 5.48 -8.64 14.70
C ALA A 175 4.31 -8.53 15.69
N GLY A 176 4.24 -9.39 16.72
CA GLY A 176 3.24 -9.31 17.78
C GLY A 176 3.39 -8.09 18.72
N ARG A 177 4.49 -7.35 18.63
CA ARG A 177 4.72 -6.07 19.33
C ARG A 177 4.51 -4.86 18.43
N ILE A 178 4.24 -5.07 17.15
CA ILE A 178 3.80 -3.99 16.25
C ILE A 178 2.29 -3.83 16.46
N ALA A 179 1.90 -2.66 16.99
CA ALA A 179 0.52 -2.34 17.28
C ALA A 179 -0.30 -2.12 15.99
N ALA A 180 0.24 -1.31 15.10
CA ALA A 180 -0.37 -1.02 13.80
C ALA A 180 0.68 -0.59 12.78
N ASN A 181 0.36 -0.75 11.50
CA ASN A 181 1.00 -0.05 10.40
C ASN A 181 0.02 0.95 9.80
N ILE A 182 0.49 2.16 9.53
CA ILE A 182 -0.25 3.23 8.85
C ILE A 182 0.56 3.60 7.62
N ASN A 183 0.04 3.26 6.45
CA ASN A 183 0.72 3.45 5.17
C ASN A 183 0.20 4.69 4.45
N TYR A 184 1.10 5.41 3.78
CA TYR A 184 0.75 6.51 2.89
C TYR A 184 1.36 6.26 1.52
N ASP A 185 0.50 6.18 0.52
CA ASP A 185 0.86 5.92 -0.86
C ASP A 185 0.01 6.79 -1.77
N GLY A 186 0.48 8.01 -1.97
CA GLY A 186 -0.25 9.10 -2.60
C GLY A 186 -0.70 10.19 -1.63
N GLY A 187 -1.36 11.23 -2.15
CA GLY A 187 -1.88 12.34 -1.36
C GLY A 187 -2.85 13.23 -2.11
N SER A 188 -3.78 13.86 -1.38
CA SER A 188 -4.78 14.79 -1.92
C SER A 188 -4.16 16.14 -2.27
N VAL A 189 -3.68 16.28 -3.50
CA VAL A 189 -3.07 17.51 -4.03
C VAL A 189 -4.09 18.46 -4.69
N LEU A 190 -5.37 18.07 -4.71
CA LEU A 190 -6.45 18.80 -5.41
C LEU A 190 -7.41 19.52 -4.44
N GLY A 191 -7.17 19.43 -3.14
CA GLY A 191 -7.96 20.08 -2.11
C GLY A 191 -8.60 19.12 -1.11
N ARG A 192 -9.50 19.67 -0.28
CA ARG A 192 -10.17 18.95 0.80
C ARG A 192 -11.37 18.18 0.31
N THR A 193 -11.66 17.06 0.98
CA THR A 193 -12.81 16.20 0.69
C THR A 193 -13.76 16.07 1.90
N ARG A 194 -15.05 15.78 1.66
CA ARG A 194 -16.04 15.46 2.72
C ARG A 194 -15.99 14.01 3.17
N ASP A 195 -15.19 13.22 2.51
CA ASP A 195 -14.94 11.82 2.80
C ASP A 195 -13.43 11.55 2.89
N VAL A 196 -13.09 10.42 3.46
CA VAL A 196 -11.75 9.84 3.43
C VAL A 196 -11.90 8.37 3.10
N THR A 197 -11.11 7.90 2.17
CA THR A 197 -11.10 6.50 1.78
C THR A 197 -10.16 5.72 2.69
N GLU A 198 -10.64 4.60 3.24
CA GLU A 198 -9.80 3.63 3.93
C GLU A 198 -9.68 2.37 3.08
N ILE A 199 -8.49 2.14 2.55
CA ILE A 199 -8.17 0.92 1.84
C ILE A 199 -7.95 -0.19 2.87
N GLY A 200 -8.96 -1.04 3.02
CA GLY A 200 -9.01 -2.07 4.05
C GLY A 200 -10.13 -1.88 5.07
N LEU A 201 -11.04 -0.94 4.87
CA LEU A 201 -12.22 -0.76 5.74
C LEU A 201 -12.99 -2.06 5.89
N GLY A 202 -13.35 -2.40 7.13
CA GLY A 202 -14.04 -3.64 7.47
C GLY A 202 -13.12 -4.77 7.92
N LYS A 203 -11.79 -4.59 7.87
CA LYS A 203 -10.82 -5.65 8.17
C LYS A 203 -10.32 -5.66 9.62
N SER A 204 -10.27 -4.52 10.29
CA SER A 204 -9.62 -4.44 11.60
C SER A 204 -10.34 -3.52 12.61
N SER A 205 -9.97 -3.63 13.88
CA SER A 205 -10.45 -2.73 14.94
C SER A 205 -9.95 -1.30 14.81
N LEU A 206 -9.02 -1.00 13.87
CA LEU A 206 -8.58 0.36 13.57
C LEU A 206 -9.70 1.18 12.95
N ASP A 207 -10.63 0.56 12.24
CA ASP A 207 -11.73 1.21 11.54
C ASP A 207 -12.53 2.16 12.46
N SER A 208 -12.86 1.70 13.66
CA SER A 208 -13.61 2.52 14.62
C SER A 208 -12.85 3.76 15.11
N ILE A 209 -11.52 3.66 15.18
CA ILE A 209 -10.64 4.80 15.54
C ILE A 209 -10.62 5.80 14.40
N VAL A 210 -10.39 5.33 13.17
CA VAL A 210 -10.34 6.17 11.96
C VAL A 210 -11.69 6.84 11.74
N GLU A 211 -12.81 6.11 11.86
CA GLU A 211 -14.16 6.65 11.70
C GLU A 211 -14.46 7.78 12.70
N ALA A 212 -14.14 7.55 13.98
CA ALA A 212 -14.35 8.56 15.01
C ALA A 212 -13.50 9.82 14.79
N LEU A 213 -12.28 9.68 14.29
CA LEU A 213 -11.39 10.80 14.00
C LEU A 213 -11.77 11.52 12.70
N ALA A 214 -12.17 10.81 11.67
CA ALA A 214 -12.71 11.40 10.44
C ALA A 214 -13.96 12.24 10.72
N ALA A 215 -14.87 11.72 11.57
CA ALA A 215 -16.04 12.46 11.98
C ALA A 215 -15.71 13.77 12.72
N ARG A 216 -14.63 13.82 13.51
CA ARG A 216 -14.13 15.06 14.13
C ARG A 216 -13.61 16.08 13.13
N GLN A 217 -13.14 15.63 11.97
CA GLN A 217 -12.78 16.49 10.85
C GLN A 217 -14.00 16.90 10.01
N GLY A 218 -15.20 16.43 10.34
CA GLY A 218 -16.41 16.61 9.55
C GLY A 218 -16.42 15.77 8.27
N ARG A 219 -15.64 14.71 8.22
CA ARG A 219 -15.51 13.80 7.08
C ARG A 219 -16.20 12.46 7.36
N ARG A 220 -16.63 11.80 6.30
CA ARG A 220 -17.17 10.43 6.36
C ARG A 220 -16.05 9.44 6.01
N LEU A 221 -15.94 8.38 6.77
CA LEU A 221 -15.09 7.24 6.37
C LEU A 221 -15.83 6.41 5.32
N VAL A 222 -15.16 6.10 4.21
CA VAL A 222 -15.69 5.27 3.13
C VAL A 222 -14.67 4.20 2.76
N GLY A 223 -15.13 3.06 2.27
CA GLY A 223 -14.25 2.01 1.76
C GLY A 223 -13.70 2.31 0.38
N ASP A 224 -12.83 1.43 -0.09
CA ASP A 224 -12.26 1.48 -1.44
C ASP A 224 -13.34 1.70 -2.50
N GLN A 225 -13.19 2.76 -3.29
CA GLN A 225 -14.13 3.14 -4.34
C GLN A 225 -13.91 2.34 -5.64
N PHE A 226 -12.83 1.56 -5.71
CA PHE A 226 -12.44 0.76 -6.87
C PHE A 226 -11.99 -0.65 -6.43
N PRO A 227 -12.85 -1.41 -5.72
CA PRO A 227 -12.47 -2.68 -5.08
C PRO A 227 -12.03 -3.76 -6.08
N ASP A 228 -12.42 -3.65 -7.34
CA ASP A 228 -11.99 -4.51 -8.44
C ASP A 228 -10.51 -4.37 -8.80
N ARG A 229 -9.85 -3.30 -8.35
CA ARG A 229 -8.43 -3.04 -8.59
C ARG A 229 -7.51 -3.65 -7.54
N GLY A 230 -8.06 -4.06 -6.39
CA GLY A 230 -7.34 -4.76 -5.34
C GLY A 230 -6.24 -3.92 -4.65
N PHE A 231 -6.47 -2.63 -4.46
CA PHE A 231 -5.49 -1.70 -3.89
C PHE A 231 -4.92 -2.14 -2.54
N PHE A 232 -5.72 -2.80 -1.70
CA PHE A 232 -5.23 -3.31 -0.40
C PHE A 232 -4.01 -4.23 -0.55
N TYR A 233 -3.93 -5.00 -1.64
CA TYR A 233 -2.88 -5.99 -1.89
C TYR A 233 -1.70 -5.45 -2.70
N ARG A 234 -1.71 -4.16 -3.04
CA ARG A 234 -0.79 -3.55 -3.99
C ARG A 234 0.10 -2.47 -3.40
N SER A 235 -0.01 -2.18 -2.10
CA SER A 235 0.86 -1.24 -1.42
C SER A 235 1.39 -1.80 -0.09
N ASP A 236 2.29 -1.09 0.54
CA ASP A 236 3.20 -1.56 1.59
C ASP A 236 2.51 -2.08 2.86
N GLN A 237 1.30 -1.59 3.21
CA GLN A 237 0.51 -2.10 4.34
C GLN A 237 0.25 -3.61 4.23
N PHE A 238 0.16 -4.14 3.02
CA PHE A 238 -0.09 -5.55 2.78
C PHE A 238 1.05 -6.43 3.30
N SER A 239 2.29 -5.98 3.21
CA SER A 239 3.44 -6.70 3.75
C SER A 239 3.33 -6.91 5.26
N PHE A 240 2.84 -5.90 5.99
CA PHE A 240 2.58 -5.99 7.43
C PHE A 240 1.36 -6.83 7.76
N ALA A 241 0.30 -6.71 6.97
CA ALA A 241 -0.89 -7.54 7.11
C ALA A 241 -0.57 -9.04 7.02
N LYS A 242 0.27 -9.44 6.06
CA LYS A 242 0.72 -10.85 5.90
C LYS A 242 1.38 -11.44 7.15
N VAL A 243 2.08 -10.63 7.94
CA VAL A 243 2.70 -11.08 9.20
C VAL A 243 1.80 -10.84 10.42
N GLY A 244 0.54 -10.46 10.18
CA GLY A 244 -0.51 -10.33 11.17
C GLY A 244 -0.60 -8.97 11.86
N VAL A 245 0.12 -7.96 11.41
CA VAL A 245 0.02 -6.58 11.94
C VAL A 245 -1.22 -5.91 11.36
N PRO A 246 -2.18 -5.41 12.18
CA PRO A 246 -3.27 -4.61 11.68
C PRO A 246 -2.75 -3.39 10.94
N ALA A 247 -3.23 -3.17 9.72
CA ALA A 247 -2.68 -2.17 8.84
C ALA A 247 -3.81 -1.39 8.14
N ILE A 248 -3.59 -0.09 7.96
CA ILE A 248 -4.49 0.81 7.26
C ILE A 248 -3.73 1.61 6.22
N HIS A 249 -4.47 2.02 5.20
CA HIS A 249 -3.98 2.91 4.14
C HIS A 249 -5.07 3.97 3.89
N PRO A 250 -5.06 5.09 4.65
CA PRO A 250 -5.97 6.18 4.41
C PRO A 250 -5.58 6.96 3.15
N GLU A 251 -6.53 7.13 2.26
CA GLU A 251 -6.40 7.92 1.03
C GLU A 251 -7.40 9.08 1.01
N ALA A 252 -7.15 10.03 0.12
CA ALA A 252 -8.10 11.09 -0.17
C ALA A 252 -9.46 10.51 -0.58
N GLY A 253 -10.54 11.16 -0.12
CA GLY A 253 -11.87 10.87 -0.64
C GLY A 253 -12.06 11.40 -2.07
N ILE A 254 -13.23 11.16 -2.61
CA ILE A 254 -13.61 11.62 -3.96
C ILE A 254 -14.69 12.71 -3.96
N ASP A 255 -15.25 13.05 -2.80
CA ASP A 255 -16.25 14.11 -2.64
C ASP A 255 -15.57 15.45 -2.29
N PHE A 256 -14.95 16.09 -3.29
CA PHE A 256 -14.19 17.32 -3.12
C PHE A 256 -15.08 18.52 -2.77
N ILE A 257 -14.67 19.29 -1.75
CA ILE A 257 -15.35 20.53 -1.34
C ILE A 257 -15.26 21.58 -2.44
N GLY A 258 -16.42 22.15 -2.82
CA GLY A 258 -16.48 23.16 -3.89
C GLY A 258 -16.42 22.59 -5.32
N ARG A 259 -16.53 21.29 -5.47
CA ARG A 259 -16.59 20.61 -6.78
C ARG A 259 -17.94 19.91 -6.99
N PRO A 260 -18.37 19.73 -8.24
CA PRO A 260 -19.61 19.00 -8.52
C PRO A 260 -19.47 17.50 -8.18
N PRO A 261 -20.59 16.80 -7.92
CA PRO A 261 -20.60 15.35 -7.73
C PRO A 261 -19.93 14.63 -8.91
N GLY A 262 -19.10 13.62 -8.60
CA GLY A 262 -18.39 12.83 -9.61
C GLY A 262 -17.05 13.40 -10.05
N TRP A 263 -16.77 14.68 -9.82
CA TRP A 263 -15.52 15.32 -10.24
C TRP A 263 -14.27 14.60 -9.69
N GLY A 264 -14.28 14.22 -8.42
CA GLY A 264 -13.13 13.51 -7.82
C GLY A 264 -12.88 12.15 -8.44
N LYS A 265 -13.96 11.41 -8.79
CA LYS A 265 -13.82 10.15 -9.53
C LYS A 265 -13.22 10.35 -10.92
N GLU A 266 -13.61 11.40 -11.61
CA GLU A 266 -13.03 11.78 -12.91
C GLU A 266 -11.54 12.12 -12.77
N GLN A 267 -11.15 12.86 -11.70
CA GLN A 267 -9.74 13.18 -11.44
C GLN A 267 -8.90 11.93 -11.12
N ALA A 268 -9.44 11.00 -10.33
CA ALA A 268 -8.77 9.73 -10.05
C ALA A 268 -8.54 8.90 -11.32
N GLN A 269 -9.55 8.85 -12.20
CA GLN A 269 -9.43 8.16 -13.49
C GLN A 269 -8.44 8.87 -14.42
N GLU A 270 -8.45 10.20 -14.46
CA GLU A 270 -7.53 10.99 -15.27
C GLU A 270 -6.08 10.79 -14.80
N TYR A 271 -5.85 10.80 -13.49
CA TYR A 271 -4.53 10.52 -12.91
C TYR A 271 -4.04 9.13 -13.32
N GLU A 272 -4.86 8.10 -13.16
CA GLU A 272 -4.48 6.73 -13.49
C GLU A 272 -4.20 6.52 -14.99
N LEU A 273 -4.97 7.18 -15.86
CA LEU A 273 -4.79 7.04 -17.31
C LEU A 273 -3.58 7.82 -17.85
N HIS A 274 -3.25 8.97 -17.24
CA HIS A 274 -2.35 9.93 -17.87
C HIS A 274 -1.13 10.33 -17.04
N ARG A 275 -1.08 9.96 -15.74
CA ARG A 275 0.01 10.34 -14.85
C ARG A 275 0.61 9.18 -14.09
N TYR A 276 -0.22 8.29 -13.56
CA TYR A 276 0.24 7.15 -12.78
C TYR A 276 1.25 6.33 -13.57
N HIS A 277 2.46 6.18 -13.01
CA HIS A 277 3.59 5.51 -13.62
C HIS A 277 4.02 6.11 -14.98
N GLN A 278 3.97 7.44 -15.07
CA GLN A 278 4.38 8.19 -16.26
C GLN A 278 5.25 9.39 -15.89
N PRO A 279 6.10 9.90 -16.83
CA PRO A 279 6.89 11.11 -16.59
C PRO A 279 6.04 12.33 -16.20
N SER A 280 4.76 12.35 -16.58
CA SER A 280 3.81 13.43 -16.26
C SER A 280 3.34 13.46 -14.81
N ASP A 281 3.69 12.49 -13.96
CA ASP A 281 3.52 12.59 -12.49
C ASP A 281 4.59 13.51 -11.91
N GLN A 282 4.44 14.81 -12.18
CA GLN A 282 5.35 15.87 -11.78
C GLN A 282 4.70 16.81 -10.78
N PHE A 283 5.54 17.45 -9.98
CA PHE A 283 5.10 18.55 -9.12
C PHE A 283 4.45 19.68 -9.92
N ASP A 284 3.26 20.10 -9.48
CA ASP A 284 2.55 21.25 -10.03
C ASP A 284 2.46 22.36 -8.94
N PRO A 285 2.97 23.57 -9.19
CA PRO A 285 2.88 24.68 -8.23
C PRO A 285 1.43 25.13 -7.92
N LYS A 286 0.46 24.63 -8.67
CA LYS A 286 -0.97 24.85 -8.40
C LYS A 286 -1.57 23.87 -7.39
N TRP A 287 -0.81 22.90 -6.94
CA TRP A 287 -1.28 21.97 -5.92
C TRP A 287 -1.68 22.70 -4.65
N THR A 288 -2.72 22.19 -4.01
CA THR A 288 -3.13 22.63 -2.68
C THR A 288 -2.86 21.49 -1.71
N TYR A 289 -2.34 21.83 -0.54
CA TYR A 289 -1.94 20.81 0.45
C TYR A 289 -2.98 20.61 1.55
N ASP A 290 -4.09 21.33 1.51
CA ASP A 290 -5.11 21.31 2.57
C ASP A 290 -5.66 19.88 2.79
N GLY A 291 -5.90 19.13 1.71
CA GLY A 291 -6.35 17.74 1.79
C GLY A 291 -5.27 16.85 2.40
N MET A 292 -4.02 16.94 1.92
CA MET A 292 -2.90 16.17 2.49
C MET A 292 -2.68 16.47 3.97
N ILE A 293 -2.87 17.73 4.40
CA ILE A 293 -2.75 18.12 5.82
C ILE A 293 -3.84 17.43 6.64
N GLU A 294 -5.09 17.39 6.16
CA GLU A 294 -6.17 16.68 6.86
C GLU A 294 -5.92 15.18 6.94
N ASP A 295 -5.43 14.57 5.86
CA ASP A 295 -5.10 13.14 5.82
C ASP A 295 -3.92 12.82 6.76
N ALA A 296 -2.87 13.64 6.76
CA ALA A 296 -1.74 13.50 7.68
C ALA A 296 -2.18 13.68 9.15
N GLN A 297 -3.08 14.62 9.44
CA GLN A 297 -3.65 14.79 10.78
C GLN A 297 -4.46 13.57 11.20
N LEU A 298 -5.27 13.01 10.30
CA LEU A 298 -6.03 11.80 10.57
C LEU A 298 -5.11 10.64 10.97
N GLY A 299 -4.08 10.37 10.17
CA GLY A 299 -3.12 9.31 10.48
C GLY A 299 -2.29 9.59 11.73
N PHE A 300 -1.88 10.84 11.97
CA PHE A 300 -1.21 11.22 13.21
C PHE A 300 -2.05 10.90 14.44
N TYR A 301 -3.32 11.34 14.46
CA TYR A 301 -4.20 11.08 15.61
C TYR A 301 -4.58 9.61 15.72
N THR A 302 -4.75 8.89 14.60
CA THR A 302 -4.97 7.44 14.63
C THR A 302 -3.81 6.73 15.32
N GLY A 303 -2.59 7.01 14.90
CA GLY A 303 -1.41 6.41 15.52
C GLY A 303 -1.21 6.84 16.97
N LEU A 304 -1.54 8.09 17.34
CA LEU A 304 -1.47 8.57 18.71
C LEU A 304 -2.45 7.83 19.62
N VAL A 305 -3.70 7.65 19.18
CA VAL A 305 -4.70 6.86 19.92
C VAL A 305 -4.22 5.42 20.09
N VAL A 306 -3.69 4.79 19.03
CA VAL A 306 -3.14 3.43 19.10
C VAL A 306 -1.93 3.37 20.03
N ALA A 307 -1.07 4.40 20.01
CA ALA A 307 0.12 4.43 20.84
C ALA A 307 -0.19 4.60 22.32
N ASP A 308 -1.28 5.28 22.68
CA ASP A 308 -1.67 5.56 24.05
C ASP A 308 -2.71 4.59 24.64
N THR A 309 -3.42 3.83 23.79
CA THR A 309 -4.40 2.85 24.23
C THR A 309 -3.73 1.56 24.71
N PRO A 310 -4.10 0.99 25.90
CA PRO A 310 -3.48 -0.24 26.40
C PRO A 310 -3.66 -1.45 25.50
N GLN A 311 -4.81 -1.55 24.82
CA GLN A 311 -5.15 -2.67 23.96
C GLN A 311 -4.45 -2.56 22.62
N LEU A 312 -3.98 -3.70 22.10
CA LEU A 312 -3.48 -3.80 20.74
C LEU A 312 -4.66 -3.94 19.75
N PRO A 313 -4.58 -3.27 18.62
CA PRO A 313 -5.51 -3.51 17.52
C PRO A 313 -5.49 -4.97 17.04
N THR A 314 -6.64 -5.42 16.55
CA THR A 314 -6.85 -6.78 16.05
C THR A 314 -7.48 -6.76 14.66
N TRP A 315 -7.28 -7.83 13.91
CA TRP A 315 -8.11 -8.10 12.74
C TRP A 315 -9.50 -8.53 13.18
N ASN A 316 -10.50 -8.24 12.39
CA ASN A 316 -11.87 -8.66 12.66
C ASN A 316 -12.00 -10.19 12.60
N PRO A 317 -12.92 -10.79 13.37
CA PRO A 317 -13.12 -12.24 13.33
C PRO A 317 -13.42 -12.74 11.91
N GLY A 318 -12.66 -13.76 11.47
CA GLY A 318 -12.78 -14.32 10.13
C GLY A 318 -12.03 -13.58 9.03
N ASP A 319 -11.33 -12.49 9.35
CA ASP A 319 -10.43 -11.85 8.39
C ASP A 319 -9.25 -12.77 8.05
N GLU A 320 -8.77 -12.71 6.82
CA GLU A 320 -7.69 -13.57 6.29
C GLU A 320 -6.37 -13.44 7.07
N PHE A 321 -6.13 -12.30 7.74
CA PHE A 321 -4.91 -12.05 8.53
C PHE A 321 -5.07 -12.33 10.04
N GLU A 322 -6.28 -12.67 10.50
CA GLU A 322 -6.53 -12.94 11.92
C GLU A 322 -5.65 -14.07 12.48
N ALA A 323 -5.49 -15.15 11.72
CA ALA A 323 -4.67 -16.28 12.13
C ALA A 323 -3.18 -15.90 12.28
N ALA A 324 -2.66 -15.07 11.36
CA ALA A 324 -1.30 -14.56 11.43
C ALA A 324 -1.10 -13.66 12.66
N ARG A 325 -2.08 -12.81 13.01
CA ARG A 325 -2.06 -11.98 14.22
C ARG A 325 -1.98 -12.83 15.49
N LYS A 326 -2.85 -13.82 15.62
CA LYS A 326 -2.84 -14.74 16.77
C LYS A 326 -1.49 -15.41 16.94
N LYS A 327 -0.90 -15.88 15.85
CA LYS A 327 0.45 -16.49 15.85
C LYS A 327 1.52 -15.49 16.28
N ALA A 328 1.50 -14.26 15.75
CA ALA A 328 2.46 -13.21 16.07
C ALA A 328 2.38 -12.81 17.56
N LEU A 329 1.18 -12.62 18.10
CA LEU A 329 0.96 -12.31 19.50
C LEU A 329 1.47 -13.41 20.43
N ALA A 330 1.20 -14.68 20.12
CA ALA A 330 1.68 -15.82 20.89
C ALA A 330 3.21 -15.90 20.89
N ALA A 331 3.85 -15.68 19.74
CA ALA A 331 5.31 -15.65 19.61
C ALA A 331 5.96 -14.50 20.40
N ALA A 332 5.25 -13.38 20.58
CA ALA A 332 5.71 -12.26 21.41
C ALA A 332 5.43 -12.41 22.91
N GLY A 333 4.94 -13.58 23.35
CA GLY A 333 4.60 -13.87 24.75
C GLY A 333 3.31 -13.16 25.22
N ARG A 334 2.44 -12.78 24.31
CA ARG A 334 1.14 -12.13 24.58
C ARG A 334 -0.01 -13.11 24.36
N LYS A 335 -0.94 -13.13 25.31
CA LYS A 335 -2.24 -13.85 25.10
C LYS A 335 -3.11 -12.98 24.20
N GLY A 336 -3.50 -13.52 23.05
CA GLY A 336 -4.59 -12.96 22.28
C GLY A 336 -5.85 -12.97 23.18
N LYS A 337 -6.51 -11.85 23.27
CA LYS A 337 -7.83 -11.77 23.92
C LYS A 337 -8.90 -12.13 22.91
#